data_af42c8ed718bd61c9ffb1285c94b0221
#
_entry.id   af42c8ed718bd61c9ffb1285c94b0221
#
_cell.length_a   1.000
_cell.length_b   1.000
_cell.length_c   1.000
_cell.angle_alpha   90.00
_cell.angle_beta   90.00
_cell.angle_gamma   90.00
#
_symmetry.space_group_name_H-M   'P 1'
#
loop_
_entity.id
_entity.type
_entity.pdbx_description
1 polymer ?
#
loop_
_entity_poly.entity_id
_entity_poly.type
_entity_poly.pdbx_seq_one_letter_code
_entity_poly.pdbx_strand_id
1 'polypeptide(L)'
;IGCELCAWACPADAIYVEGADNESDGARYSPGERYGRVYQINYLRCILCGLCIEACPTRALTMTNDYELADSSRASLIYEKQDLLAPLLPGMEEPPHAMRLGDDETDYYRGAGMTSTPAATDGEGGVLA
;
A
#
# COMPACT_ATOMS: atom_id res chain seq x y z
N ILE A 1 -0.98 5.73 5.41
CA ILE A 1 -1.30 6.71 6.46
C ILE A 1 -2.76 6.63 6.96
N GLY A 2 -3.56 5.74 6.43
CA GLY A 2 -4.94 5.56 6.87
C GLY A 2 -5.85 6.76 6.65
N CYS A 3 -5.61 7.53 5.60
CA CYS A 3 -6.38 8.75 5.32
C CYS A 3 -7.77 8.51 4.71
N GLU A 4 -8.07 7.29 4.31
CA GLU A 4 -9.35 6.85 3.72
C GLU A 4 -9.68 7.45 2.33
N LEU A 5 -8.81 8.24 1.72
CA LEU A 5 -9.09 8.82 0.41
C LEU A 5 -9.30 7.76 -0.67
N CYS A 6 -8.60 6.66 -0.61
CA CYS A 6 -8.81 5.53 -1.52
C CYS A 6 -10.19 4.90 -1.37
N ALA A 7 -10.66 4.77 -0.14
CA ALA A 7 -12.00 4.23 0.12
C ALA A 7 -13.09 5.16 -0.41
N TRP A 8 -12.89 6.46 -0.26
CA TRP A 8 -13.82 7.47 -0.77
C TRP A 8 -13.84 7.54 -2.30
N ALA A 9 -12.70 7.32 -2.93
CA ALA A 9 -12.59 7.31 -4.39
C ALA A 9 -13.15 6.02 -5.02
N CYS A 10 -13.29 4.96 -4.25
CA CYS A 10 -13.73 3.66 -4.78
C CYS A 10 -15.19 3.69 -5.21
N PRO A 11 -15.50 3.51 -6.51
CA PRO A 11 -16.89 3.54 -6.99
C PRO A 11 -17.71 2.31 -6.59
N ALA A 12 -17.03 1.24 -6.17
CA ALA A 12 -17.65 -0.04 -5.84
C ALA A 12 -17.74 -0.31 -4.33
N ASP A 13 -17.31 0.65 -3.50
CA ASP A 13 -17.26 0.49 -2.05
C ASP A 13 -16.52 -0.80 -1.63
N ALA A 14 -15.38 -1.02 -2.25
CA ALA A 14 -14.59 -2.25 -2.07
C ALA A 14 -13.51 -2.13 -1.00
N ILE A 15 -13.22 -0.93 -0.52
CA ILE A 15 -12.09 -0.66 0.36
C ILE A 15 -12.58 -0.24 1.73
N TYR A 16 -12.06 -0.90 2.75
CA TYR A 16 -12.29 -0.56 4.15
C TYR A 16 -10.98 -0.17 4.82
N VAL A 17 -10.95 0.98 5.47
CA VAL A 17 -9.74 1.53 6.10
C VAL A 17 -10.05 1.99 7.51
N GLU A 18 -9.20 1.64 8.45
CA GLU A 18 -9.15 2.25 9.77
C GLU A 18 -7.74 2.78 10.02
N GLY A 19 -7.64 4.08 10.21
CA GLY A 19 -6.39 4.72 10.61
C GLY A 19 -6.17 4.68 12.11
N ALA A 20 -4.92 4.76 12.52
CA ALA A 20 -4.53 4.91 13.90
C ALA A 20 -3.28 5.77 14.01
N ASP A 21 -3.03 6.30 15.19
CA ASP A 21 -1.81 7.07 15.45
C ASP A 21 -0.63 6.13 15.68
N ASN A 22 0.50 6.46 15.09
CA ASN A 22 1.75 5.76 15.39
C ASN A 22 2.08 5.91 16.87
N GLU A 23 2.66 4.87 17.43
CA GLU A 23 3.11 4.82 18.82
C GLU A 23 1.97 4.87 19.86
N SER A 24 0.73 4.76 19.43
CA SER A 24 -0.39 4.69 20.36
C SER A 24 -0.35 3.44 21.26
N ASP A 25 0.24 2.37 20.76
CA ASP A 25 0.45 1.12 21.48
C ASP A 25 1.94 0.87 21.81
N GLY A 26 2.79 1.88 21.63
CA GLY A 26 4.23 1.77 21.87
C GLY A 26 5.02 1.23 20.68
N ALA A 27 4.37 0.89 19.58
CA ALA A 27 5.03 0.41 18.36
C ALA A 27 4.88 1.43 17.23
N ARG A 28 5.89 1.49 16.36
CA ARG A 28 5.89 2.38 15.20
C ARG A 28 5.73 1.56 13.93
N TYR A 29 4.70 1.89 13.16
CA TYR A 29 4.31 1.13 11.96
C TYR A 29 4.55 1.86 10.65
N SER A 30 4.78 3.17 10.70
CA SER A 30 5.05 3.97 9.52
C SER A 30 5.94 5.16 9.86
N PRO A 31 6.53 5.85 8.87
CA PRO A 31 7.40 7.00 9.13
C PRO A 31 6.65 8.27 9.57
N GLY A 32 5.34 8.34 9.34
CA GLY A 32 4.52 9.51 9.68
C GLY A 32 3.86 9.43 11.06
N GLU A 33 2.94 10.33 11.29
CA GLU A 33 2.17 10.39 12.55
C GLU A 33 1.05 9.34 12.61
N ARG A 34 0.60 8.87 11.47
CA ARG A 34 -0.52 7.93 11.33
C ARG A 34 -0.13 6.73 10.49
N TYR A 35 -0.85 5.65 10.69
CA TYR A 35 -0.72 4.46 9.86
C TYR A 35 -2.09 3.83 9.62
N GLY A 36 -2.18 3.00 8.59
CA GLY A 36 -3.38 2.20 8.34
C GLY A 36 -3.39 0.97 9.22
N ARG A 37 -4.14 1.01 10.30
CA ARG A 37 -4.25 -0.13 11.22
C ARG A 37 -4.99 -1.29 10.58
N VAL A 38 -6.09 -1.00 9.92
CA VAL A 38 -6.87 -1.97 9.16
C VAL A 38 -6.98 -1.48 7.72
N TYR A 39 -6.69 -2.35 6.79
CA TYR A 39 -6.86 -2.09 5.38
C TYR A 39 -7.33 -3.36 4.69
N GLN A 40 -8.49 -3.28 4.05
CA GLN A 40 -9.10 -4.41 3.38
C GLN A 40 -9.57 -4.02 1.98
N ILE A 41 -9.40 -4.92 1.03
CA ILE A 41 -10.02 -4.81 -0.28
C ILE A 41 -10.89 -6.04 -0.50
N ASN A 42 -12.16 -5.80 -0.78
CA ASN A 42 -13.08 -6.85 -1.18
C ASN A 42 -13.02 -7.00 -2.72
N TYR A 43 -12.27 -7.98 -3.18
CA TYR A 43 -12.11 -8.21 -4.61
C TYR A 43 -13.37 -8.71 -5.31
N LEU A 44 -14.38 -9.11 -4.57
CA LEU A 44 -15.69 -9.39 -5.15
C LEU A 44 -16.43 -8.13 -5.60
N ARG A 45 -16.05 -6.99 -5.04
CA ARG A 45 -16.62 -5.68 -5.40
C ARG A 45 -15.69 -4.86 -6.28
N CYS A 46 -14.40 -5.05 -6.17
CA CYS A 46 -13.40 -4.27 -6.90
C CYS A 46 -13.56 -4.47 -8.41
N ILE A 47 -13.64 -3.36 -9.14
CA ILE A 47 -13.75 -3.37 -10.61
C ILE A 47 -12.41 -3.10 -11.30
N LEU A 48 -11.33 -3.05 -10.54
CA LEU A 48 -9.96 -2.85 -11.04
C LEU A 48 -9.77 -1.54 -11.82
N CYS A 49 -10.51 -0.49 -11.45
CA CYS A 49 -10.50 0.79 -12.16
C CYS A 49 -9.29 1.67 -11.87
N GLY A 50 -8.57 1.44 -10.77
CA GLY A 50 -7.38 2.22 -10.40
C GLY A 50 -7.64 3.60 -9.80
N LEU A 51 -8.88 4.00 -9.56
CA LEU A 51 -9.18 5.33 -8.99
C LEU A 51 -8.62 5.50 -7.58
N CYS A 52 -8.53 4.42 -6.81
CA CYS A 52 -7.91 4.43 -5.48
C CYS A 52 -6.41 4.78 -5.56
N ILE A 53 -5.74 4.32 -6.60
CA ILE A 53 -4.32 4.60 -6.82
C ILE A 53 -4.12 6.08 -7.09
N GLU A 54 -4.94 6.67 -7.95
CA GLU A 54 -4.88 8.10 -8.25
C GLU A 54 -5.19 8.97 -7.02
N ALA A 55 -6.05 8.48 -6.14
CA ALA A 55 -6.44 9.22 -4.94
C ALA A 55 -5.43 9.12 -3.80
N CYS A 56 -4.51 8.16 -3.85
CA CYS A 56 -3.54 7.95 -2.76
C CYS A 56 -2.50 9.07 -2.73
N PRO A 57 -2.43 9.87 -1.65
CA PRO A 57 -1.49 10.99 -1.59
C PRO A 57 -0.05 10.55 -1.37
N THR A 58 0.15 9.34 -0.86
CA THR A 58 1.49 8.80 -0.57
C THR A 58 1.95 7.78 -1.59
N ARG A 59 1.18 7.55 -2.64
CA ARG A 59 1.46 6.53 -3.66
C ARG A 59 1.71 5.14 -3.09
N ALA A 60 1.03 4.83 -2.02
CA ALA A 60 1.14 3.53 -1.37
C ALA A 60 0.48 2.41 -2.17
N LEU A 61 -0.41 2.75 -3.08
CA LEU A 61 -1.18 1.79 -3.85
C LEU A 61 -0.67 1.71 -5.27
N THR A 62 -0.47 0.49 -5.75
CA THR A 62 -0.07 0.24 -7.14
C THR A 62 -0.83 -0.98 -7.68
N MET A 63 -0.85 -1.12 -9.00
CA MET A 63 -1.38 -2.32 -9.64
C MET A 63 -0.35 -3.42 -9.66
N THR A 64 -0.80 -4.65 -9.46
CA THR A 64 0.01 -5.84 -9.66
C THR A 64 -0.30 -6.48 -11.01
N ASN A 65 0.48 -7.49 -11.39
CA ASN A 65 0.21 -8.30 -12.55
C ASN A 65 -0.74 -9.46 -12.26
N ASP A 66 -1.17 -9.62 -11.02
CA ASP A 66 -2.10 -10.66 -10.62
C ASP A 66 -3.50 -10.33 -11.08
N TYR A 67 -4.10 -11.24 -11.82
CA TYR A 67 -5.45 -11.07 -12.35
C TYR A 67 -6.32 -12.32 -12.18
N GLU A 68 -5.71 -13.46 -11.86
CA GLU A 68 -6.42 -14.71 -11.64
C GLU A 68 -6.88 -14.80 -10.19
N LEU A 69 -7.95 -14.09 -9.86
CA LEU A 69 -8.42 -13.92 -8.49
C LEU A 69 -9.67 -14.74 -8.18
N ALA A 70 -9.90 -15.83 -8.90
CA ALA A 70 -11.02 -16.70 -8.64
C ALA A 70 -10.74 -17.64 -7.46
N ASP A 71 -11.74 -17.82 -6.62
CA ASP A 71 -11.64 -18.74 -5.50
C ASP A 71 -13.02 -19.37 -5.20
N SER A 72 -13.00 -20.38 -4.34
CA SER A 72 -14.20 -21.15 -4.00
C SER A 72 -15.03 -20.53 -2.87
N SER A 73 -14.51 -19.55 -2.15
CA SER A 73 -15.24 -18.89 -1.07
C SER A 73 -15.18 -17.36 -1.21
N ARG A 74 -16.23 -16.70 -0.71
CA ARG A 74 -16.25 -15.22 -0.70
C ARG A 74 -15.22 -14.63 0.25
N ALA A 75 -15.03 -15.28 1.39
CA ALA A 75 -14.10 -14.79 2.41
C ALA A 75 -12.65 -14.78 1.93
N SER A 76 -12.25 -15.71 1.07
CA SER A 76 -10.90 -15.78 0.55
C SER A 76 -10.55 -14.64 -0.39
N LEU A 77 -11.53 -13.93 -0.92
CA LEU A 77 -11.35 -12.77 -1.79
C LEU A 77 -11.45 -11.43 -1.06
N ILE A 78 -11.57 -11.44 0.24
CA ILE A 78 -11.40 -10.25 1.08
C ILE A 78 -9.95 -10.23 1.53
N TYR A 79 -9.15 -9.42 0.87
CA TYR A 79 -7.73 -9.30 1.17
C TYR A 79 -7.50 -8.31 2.30
N GLU A 80 -6.85 -8.79 3.34
CA GLU A 80 -6.40 -7.97 4.45
C GLU A 80 -5.07 -7.28 4.12
N LYS A 81 -4.66 -6.36 4.97
CA LYS A 81 -3.41 -5.62 4.77
C LYS A 81 -2.20 -6.54 4.56
N GLN A 82 -2.07 -7.61 5.35
CA GLN A 82 -0.96 -8.56 5.22
C GLN A 82 -0.96 -9.32 3.89
N ASP A 83 -2.11 -9.51 3.27
CA ASP A 83 -2.22 -10.16 1.97
C ASP A 83 -1.82 -9.21 0.82
N LEU A 84 -1.92 -7.91 1.07
CA LEU A 84 -1.71 -6.86 0.09
C LEU A 84 -0.28 -6.30 0.09
N LEU A 85 0.47 -6.50 1.18
CA LEU A 85 1.81 -5.94 1.30
C LEU A 85 2.79 -6.61 0.35
N ALA A 86 3.57 -5.79 -0.35
CA ALA A 86 4.65 -6.28 -1.19
C ALA A 86 5.82 -6.79 -0.36
N PRO A 87 6.55 -7.78 -0.86
CA PRO A 87 7.86 -8.06 -0.34
C PRO A 87 8.81 -6.89 -0.61
N LEU A 88 9.79 -6.72 0.27
CA LEU A 88 10.83 -5.73 0.07
C LEU A 88 11.65 -6.08 -1.16
N LEU A 89 11.88 -5.10 -2.01
CA LEU A 89 12.79 -5.23 -3.14
C LEU A 89 14.24 -5.00 -2.67
N PRO A 90 15.23 -5.53 -3.39
CA PRO A 90 16.63 -5.28 -3.05
C PRO A 90 16.94 -3.79 -2.98
N GLY A 91 17.57 -3.37 -1.91
CA GLY A 91 17.94 -1.97 -1.69
C GLY A 91 16.88 -1.11 -1.00
N MET A 92 15.70 -1.61 -0.77
CA MET A 92 14.68 -0.90 0.03
C MET A 92 14.97 -1.04 1.53
N GLU A 93 14.69 0.01 2.27
CA GLU A 93 14.75 -0.02 3.72
C GLU A 93 13.55 -0.79 4.29
N GLU A 94 13.77 -1.52 5.38
CA GLU A 94 12.66 -2.15 6.11
C GLU A 94 11.78 -1.10 6.77
N PRO A 95 10.46 -1.20 6.63
CA PRO A 95 9.56 -0.34 7.37
C PRO A 95 9.51 -0.77 8.87
N PRO A 96 9.18 0.15 9.80
CA PRO A 96 9.03 1.57 9.53
C PRO A 96 10.38 2.29 9.50
N HIS A 97 10.53 3.21 8.58
CA HIS A 97 11.70 4.09 8.56
C HIS A 97 11.26 5.55 8.62
N ALA A 98 12.09 6.40 9.18
CA ALA A 98 11.77 7.81 9.30
C ALA A 98 12.04 8.55 8.00
N MET A 99 11.11 9.42 7.59
CA MET A 99 11.36 10.37 6.53
C MET A 99 12.41 11.38 7.02
N ARG A 100 13.40 11.62 6.21
CA ARG A 100 14.48 12.59 6.52
C ARG A 100 14.13 13.94 5.92
N LEU A 101 14.47 14.99 6.64
CA LEU A 101 14.28 16.33 6.12
C LEU A 101 15.15 16.53 4.87
N GLY A 102 14.50 16.90 3.78
CA GLY A 102 15.19 17.08 2.49
C GLY A 102 15.11 15.87 1.56
N ASP A 103 14.56 14.75 2.00
CA ASP A 103 14.30 13.63 1.12
C ASP A 103 13.25 14.03 0.08
N ASP A 104 13.51 13.69 -1.16
CA ASP A 104 12.50 13.84 -2.17
C ASP A 104 11.54 12.61 -2.16
N GLU A 105 10.49 12.71 -2.93
CA GLU A 105 9.48 11.67 -3.01
C GLU A 105 10.09 10.33 -3.47
N THR A 106 11.04 10.39 -4.38
CA THR A 106 11.70 9.20 -4.91
C THR A 106 12.53 8.49 -3.85
N ASP A 107 13.29 9.27 -3.10
CA ASP A 107 14.11 8.72 -2.04
C ASP A 107 13.28 8.08 -0.94
N TYR A 108 12.16 8.71 -0.61
CA TYR A 108 11.23 8.18 0.38
C TYR A 108 10.68 6.80 0.00
N TYR A 109 10.25 6.65 -1.25
CA TYR A 109 9.63 5.40 -1.70
C TYR A 109 10.63 4.29 -2.00
N ARG A 110 11.85 4.64 -2.31
CA ARG A 110 12.88 3.66 -2.66
C ARG A 110 13.80 3.29 -1.52
N GLY A 111 13.76 4.04 -0.44
CA GLY A 111 14.74 3.91 0.62
C GLY A 111 16.10 4.53 0.24
N ALA A 112 16.83 4.96 1.23
CA ALA A 112 18.15 5.53 1.02
C ALA A 112 19.09 4.47 0.45
N GLY A 113 19.62 4.72 -0.74
CA GLY A 113 20.56 3.82 -1.41
C GLY A 113 20.03 3.09 -2.63
N MET A 114 18.76 3.23 -2.93
CA MET A 114 18.21 2.68 -4.17
C MET A 114 18.38 3.58 -5.38
N THR A 115 19.47 4.27 -5.45
CA THR A 115 19.69 5.27 -6.48
C THR A 115 19.78 4.70 -7.90
N SER A 116 19.78 3.42 -8.08
CA SER A 116 20.09 2.88 -9.40
C SER A 116 19.56 1.50 -9.70
N THR A 117 18.41 1.14 -9.19
CA THR A 117 17.85 -0.16 -9.58
C THR A 117 16.74 0.06 -10.59
N PRO A 118 17.09 0.28 -11.86
CA PRO A 118 16.09 0.43 -12.90
C PRO A 118 15.31 -0.86 -13.15
N ALA A 119 15.90 -1.97 -12.81
CA ALA A 119 15.33 -3.27 -13.10
C ALA A 119 14.22 -3.68 -12.12
N ALA A 120 14.13 -3.03 -10.99
CA ALA A 120 13.08 -3.36 -10.02
C ALA A 120 11.69 -3.01 -10.52
N THR A 121 11.62 -2.35 -11.66
CA THR A 121 10.36 -1.85 -12.18
C THR A 121 9.81 -2.66 -13.34
N ASP A 122 10.53 -3.69 -13.76
CA ASP A 122 10.13 -4.43 -14.93
C ASP A 122 8.89 -5.29 -14.66
N GLY A 123 7.79 -4.61 -14.55
CA GLY A 123 6.48 -5.25 -14.65
C GLY A 123 6.09 -6.20 -13.52
N GLU A 124 6.92 -6.32 -12.53
CA GLU A 124 6.57 -7.16 -11.40
C GLU A 124 5.85 -6.38 -10.34
N GLY A 125 4.67 -6.00 -10.72
CA GLY A 125 3.66 -5.66 -9.82
C GLY A 125 4.03 -4.75 -8.69
N GLY A 126 3.77 -3.54 -8.88
CA GLY A 126 3.56 -2.69 -7.74
C GLY A 126 2.54 -3.32 -6.83
N VAL A 127 2.32 -2.81 -5.69
CA VAL A 127 1.54 -3.45 -4.67
C VAL A 127 0.61 -2.50 -4.02
N LEU A 128 -0.51 -3.02 -3.67
CA LEU A 128 -1.46 -2.36 -2.81
C LEU A 128 -1.01 -2.51 -1.36
N ALA A 129 -0.73 -1.42 -0.73
CA ALA A 129 -0.34 -1.43 0.67
C ALA A 129 -1.31 -0.67 1.55
#